data_f51f7f1116b79739e57c57abdb4a491d
#
_entry.id   f51f7f1116b79739e57c57abdb4a491d
#
_cell.length_a   1.000
_cell.length_b   1.000
_cell.length_c   1.000
_cell.angle_alpha   90.00
_cell.angle_beta   90.00
_cell.angle_gamma   90.00
#
_symmetry.space_group_name_H-M   'P 1'
#
loop_
_entity.id
_entity.type
_entity.pdbx_description
1 polymer ?
#
loop_
_entity_poly.entity_id
_entity_poly.type
_entity_poly.pdbx_seq_one_letter_code
_entity_poly.pdbx_strand_id
1 'polypeptide(L)'
;EQDNALKKLKKEFKKCSVISEGVGQKIEAPYEVLPLGAEPLSIKPKSFDKMRLFYIGTFNNRNLSIFIEGLALYQSQTGSDISFDIVGGGSKEEVSAIRYTIETHRAKNVKMHGYLTHDEAQTFFDKCNVGVCFVPVTEYYQYQPPTKLYEYLLSGMVCIATNTQSNKEVINEKNGVIIHDTAKSVCDGLNKLQENLYKYNSKEIVFQSKSYHWSQIVNNRLLKLFI
;
A
#
# COMPACT_ATOMS: atom_id res chain seq x y z
N GLU A 1 -20.63 9.04 -16.00
CA GLU A 1 -21.79 8.77 -15.10
C GLU A 1 -21.50 9.21 -13.66
N GLN A 2 -20.34 8.89 -13.07
CA GLN A 2 -19.99 9.29 -11.70
C GLN A 2 -19.88 10.82 -11.54
N ASP A 3 -19.31 11.52 -12.51
CA ASP A 3 -19.20 12.99 -12.47
C ASP A 3 -20.58 13.69 -12.52
N ASN A 4 -21.55 13.11 -13.21
CA ASN A 4 -22.91 13.63 -13.24
C ASN A 4 -23.67 13.38 -11.93
N ALA A 5 -23.41 12.26 -11.27
CA ALA A 5 -23.97 11.97 -9.94
C ALA A 5 -23.40 12.94 -8.88
N LEU A 6 -22.08 13.18 -8.89
CA LEU A 6 -21.42 14.16 -8.03
C LEU A 6 -21.95 15.58 -8.26
N LYS A 7 -22.15 16.01 -9.53
CA LYS A 7 -22.74 17.30 -9.86
C LYS A 7 -24.19 17.46 -9.35
N LYS A 8 -24.94 16.38 -9.29
CA LYS A 8 -26.32 16.37 -8.75
C LYS A 8 -26.32 16.49 -7.22
N LEU A 9 -25.42 15.76 -6.54
CA LEU A 9 -25.26 15.81 -5.09
C LEU A 9 -24.82 17.19 -4.58
N LYS A 10 -24.02 17.94 -5.34
CA LYS A 10 -23.61 19.33 -5.03
C LYS A 10 -24.77 20.27 -4.71
N LYS A 11 -25.92 20.08 -5.34
CA LYS A 11 -27.10 20.95 -5.14
C LYS A 11 -27.83 20.67 -3.83
N GLU A 12 -27.61 19.48 -3.25
CA GLU A 12 -28.34 19.00 -2.08
C GLU A 12 -27.54 19.14 -0.78
N PHE A 13 -26.20 19.15 -0.84
CA PHE A 13 -25.34 19.21 0.34
C PHE A 13 -24.54 20.51 0.42
N LYS A 14 -24.57 21.15 1.59
CA LYS A 14 -23.84 22.39 1.88
C LYS A 14 -22.32 22.17 2.02
N LYS A 15 -21.91 20.98 2.45
CA LYS A 15 -20.50 20.57 2.63
C LYS A 15 -20.35 19.09 2.28
N CYS A 16 -19.18 18.72 1.77
CA CYS A 16 -18.79 17.30 1.60
C CYS A 16 -17.43 17.06 2.25
N SER A 17 -17.17 15.83 2.63
CA SER A 17 -15.85 15.38 3.04
C SER A 17 -15.19 14.60 1.91
N VAL A 18 -13.88 14.76 1.79
CA VAL A 18 -13.04 14.07 0.81
C VAL A 18 -11.85 13.40 1.49
N ILE A 19 -11.34 12.34 0.90
CA ILE A 19 -10.24 11.56 1.48
C ILE A 19 -8.86 12.21 1.31
N SER A 20 -8.71 13.15 0.39
CA SER A 20 -7.45 13.87 0.14
C SER A 20 -7.71 15.22 -0.53
N GLU A 21 -6.76 16.14 -0.40
CA GLU A 21 -6.79 17.44 -1.09
C GLU A 21 -6.91 17.29 -2.60
N GLY A 22 -6.18 16.36 -3.22
CA GLY A 22 -6.23 16.15 -4.66
C GLY A 22 -7.58 15.63 -5.16
N VAL A 23 -8.36 14.90 -4.34
CA VAL A 23 -9.76 14.59 -4.64
C VAL A 23 -10.62 15.83 -4.47
N GLY A 24 -10.41 16.62 -3.41
CA GLY A 24 -11.16 17.84 -3.13
C GLY A 24 -11.04 18.87 -4.24
N GLN A 25 -9.84 19.08 -4.76
CA GLN A 25 -9.59 20.02 -5.86
C GLN A 25 -10.33 19.67 -7.17
N LYS A 26 -10.72 18.40 -7.34
CA LYS A 26 -11.54 17.96 -8.48
C LYS A 26 -13.05 18.16 -8.26
N ILE A 27 -13.46 18.45 -7.02
CA ILE A 27 -14.85 18.68 -6.66
C ILE A 27 -15.07 20.19 -6.62
N GLU A 28 -15.72 20.76 -7.59
CA GLU A 28 -16.06 22.20 -7.63
C GLU A 28 -17.10 22.60 -6.56
N ALA A 29 -16.91 22.22 -5.30
CA ALA A 29 -17.77 22.52 -4.15
C ALA A 29 -16.91 22.67 -2.88
N PRO A 30 -17.39 23.40 -1.85
CA PRO A 30 -16.71 23.45 -0.57
C PRO A 30 -16.55 22.05 0.02
N TYR A 31 -15.34 21.71 0.46
CA TYR A 31 -15.03 20.41 1.06
C TYR A 31 -14.16 20.55 2.31
N GLU A 32 -14.22 19.52 3.13
CA GLU A 32 -13.31 19.30 4.25
C GLU A 32 -12.55 18.00 4.00
N VAL A 33 -11.24 17.99 4.28
CA VAL A 33 -10.45 16.76 4.16
C VAL A 33 -10.63 15.90 5.41
N LEU A 34 -11.26 14.75 5.22
CA LEU A 34 -11.35 13.67 6.19
C LEU A 34 -10.49 12.50 5.68
N PRO A 35 -9.20 12.44 6.05
CA PRO A 35 -8.30 11.42 5.53
C PRO A 35 -8.71 10.02 6.01
N LEU A 36 -8.28 9.01 5.28
CA LEU A 36 -8.43 7.62 5.71
C LEU A 36 -7.54 7.35 6.92
N GLY A 37 -8.05 6.52 7.82
CA GLY A 37 -7.29 5.94 8.90
C GLY A 37 -7.17 4.43 8.75
N ALA A 38 -6.43 3.80 9.66
CA ALA A 38 -6.31 2.35 9.77
C ALA A 38 -6.12 1.92 11.23
N GLU A 39 -6.23 0.62 11.46
CA GLU A 39 -5.82 -0.05 12.69
C GLU A 39 -4.55 -0.86 12.43
N PRO A 40 -3.65 -1.00 13.41
CA PRO A 40 -2.54 -1.93 13.30
C PRO A 40 -3.06 -3.37 13.28
N LEU A 41 -2.63 -4.17 12.31
CA LEU A 41 -2.93 -5.61 12.24
C LEU A 41 -1.87 -6.47 12.94
N SER A 42 -0.82 -5.85 13.44
CA SER A 42 0.19 -6.46 14.31
C SER A 42 0.77 -5.42 15.25
N ILE A 43 0.98 -5.83 16.50
CA ILE A 43 1.72 -5.04 17.51
C ILE A 43 3.15 -5.58 17.72
N LYS A 44 3.53 -6.65 17.02
CA LYS A 44 4.86 -7.26 17.15
C LYS A 44 5.89 -6.40 16.41
N PRO A 45 6.98 -5.98 17.07
CA PRO A 45 8.06 -5.28 16.40
C PRO A 45 8.65 -6.12 15.28
N LYS A 46 9.02 -5.48 14.16
CA LYS A 46 9.64 -6.15 13.01
C LYS A 46 11.14 -6.20 13.18
N SER A 47 11.73 -7.36 12.83
CA SER A 47 13.16 -7.49 12.58
C SER A 47 13.45 -7.19 11.11
N PHE A 48 14.48 -6.43 10.85
CA PHE A 48 14.95 -6.07 9.52
C PHE A 48 16.26 -6.78 9.16
N ASP A 49 16.39 -8.06 9.56
CA ASP A 49 17.51 -8.95 9.25
C ASP A 49 17.54 -9.37 7.77
N LYS A 50 16.36 -9.63 7.21
CA LYS A 50 16.12 -9.93 5.79
C LYS A 50 14.74 -9.45 5.36
N MET A 51 14.56 -9.17 4.07
CA MET A 51 13.27 -8.77 3.54
C MET A 51 12.29 -9.95 3.46
N ARG A 52 11.07 -9.73 3.97
CA ARG A 52 9.91 -10.61 3.84
C ARG A 52 8.75 -9.76 3.35
N LEU A 53 8.45 -9.90 2.05
CA LEU A 53 7.45 -9.07 1.38
C LEU A 53 6.05 -9.57 1.66
N PHE A 54 5.12 -8.65 1.78
CA PHE A 54 3.70 -8.95 1.95
C PHE A 54 2.81 -8.02 1.14
N TYR A 55 1.87 -8.59 0.42
CA TYR A 55 0.80 -7.88 -0.26
C TYR A 55 -0.55 -8.40 0.24
N ILE A 56 -1.48 -7.48 0.56
CA ILE A 56 -2.87 -7.80 0.85
C ILE A 56 -3.81 -6.90 0.03
N GLY A 57 -4.83 -7.48 -0.58
CA GLY A 57 -5.90 -6.75 -1.26
C GLY A 57 -6.37 -7.37 -2.57
N THR A 58 -7.23 -6.63 -3.28
CA THR A 58 -7.68 -7.04 -4.61
C THR A 58 -6.55 -7.00 -5.63
N PHE A 59 -6.60 -7.91 -6.62
CA PHE A 59 -5.67 -7.92 -7.76
C PHE A 59 -6.20 -7.12 -8.93
N ASN A 60 -7.52 -6.87 -8.97
CA ASN A 60 -8.17 -6.18 -10.10
C ASN A 60 -7.57 -4.79 -10.31
N ASN A 61 -7.10 -4.54 -11.53
CA ASN A 61 -6.47 -3.28 -11.92
C ASN A 61 -5.28 -2.88 -11.03
N ARG A 62 -4.49 -3.84 -10.54
CA ARG A 62 -3.29 -3.57 -9.72
C ARG A 62 -1.98 -3.87 -10.45
N ASN A 63 -2.03 -4.59 -11.58
CA ASN A 63 -0.87 -4.95 -12.38
C ASN A 63 0.24 -5.63 -11.55
N LEU A 64 -0.15 -6.47 -10.58
CA LEU A 64 0.78 -7.09 -9.63
C LEU A 64 1.84 -7.97 -10.33
N SER A 65 1.54 -8.45 -11.54
CA SER A 65 2.50 -9.15 -12.40
C SER A 65 3.78 -8.35 -12.63
N ILE A 66 3.67 -7.03 -12.85
CA ILE A 66 4.84 -6.14 -13.03
C ILE A 66 5.74 -6.14 -11.77
N PHE A 67 5.14 -6.16 -10.59
CA PHE A 67 5.90 -6.27 -9.34
C PHE A 67 6.66 -7.60 -9.26
N ILE A 68 6.02 -8.70 -9.65
CA ILE A 68 6.61 -10.05 -9.66
C ILE A 68 7.74 -10.15 -10.67
N GLU A 69 7.59 -9.55 -11.85
CA GLU A 69 8.69 -9.45 -12.84
C GLU A 69 9.90 -8.73 -12.27
N GLY A 70 9.68 -7.60 -11.60
CA GLY A 70 10.73 -6.83 -10.95
C GLY A 70 11.40 -7.57 -9.79
N LEU A 71 10.62 -8.33 -9.00
CA LEU A 71 11.14 -9.21 -7.97
C LEU A 71 12.01 -10.33 -8.57
N ALA A 72 11.55 -10.98 -9.64
CA ALA A 72 12.32 -12.02 -10.33
C ALA A 72 13.62 -11.46 -10.92
N LEU A 73 13.58 -10.24 -11.49
CA LEU A 73 14.77 -9.54 -11.97
C LEU A 73 15.77 -9.30 -10.80
N TYR A 74 15.29 -8.80 -9.67
CA TYR A 74 16.12 -8.60 -8.47
C TYR A 74 16.74 -9.93 -8.00
N GLN A 75 15.95 -11.00 -7.90
CA GLN A 75 16.43 -12.31 -7.48
C GLN A 75 17.48 -12.88 -8.44
N SER A 76 17.31 -12.68 -9.75
CA SER A 76 18.29 -13.13 -10.75
C SER A 76 19.62 -12.40 -10.67
N GLN A 77 19.62 -11.12 -10.34
CA GLN A 77 20.81 -10.28 -10.23
C GLN A 77 21.58 -10.49 -8.92
N THR A 78 20.85 -10.75 -7.83
CA THR A 78 21.44 -10.78 -6.47
C THR A 78 21.60 -12.20 -5.90
N GLY A 79 20.93 -13.20 -6.49
CA GLY A 79 20.81 -14.53 -5.90
C GLY A 79 19.92 -14.60 -4.64
N SER A 80 19.23 -13.50 -4.30
CA SER A 80 18.43 -13.40 -3.09
C SER A 80 17.24 -14.38 -3.08
N ASP A 81 16.92 -14.91 -1.91
CA ASP A 81 15.78 -15.80 -1.66
C ASP A 81 14.60 -15.11 -0.97
N ILE A 82 14.44 -13.82 -1.19
CA ILE A 82 13.33 -13.05 -0.59
C ILE A 82 12.00 -13.78 -0.75
N SER A 83 11.24 -13.89 0.35
CA SER A 83 9.87 -14.40 0.31
C SER A 83 8.87 -13.31 -0.01
N PHE A 84 7.84 -13.66 -0.78
CA PHE A 84 6.72 -12.78 -1.07
C PHE A 84 5.40 -13.53 -0.85
N ASP A 85 4.70 -13.17 0.22
CA ASP A 85 3.37 -13.67 0.54
C ASP A 85 2.30 -12.73 -0.03
N ILE A 86 1.36 -13.28 -0.81
CA ILE A 86 0.30 -12.54 -1.48
C ILE A 86 -1.06 -13.05 -0.97
N VAL A 87 -1.80 -12.18 -0.30
CA VAL A 87 -3.15 -12.44 0.20
C VAL A 87 -4.15 -11.59 -0.58
N GLY A 88 -5.23 -12.20 -1.01
CA GLY A 88 -6.30 -11.52 -1.73
C GLY A 88 -6.81 -12.30 -2.93
N GLY A 89 -7.54 -11.60 -3.77
CA GLY A 89 -8.15 -12.20 -4.95
C GLY A 89 -8.48 -11.17 -6.02
N GLY A 90 -8.89 -11.69 -7.17
CA GLY A 90 -9.29 -10.91 -8.34
C GLY A 90 -10.08 -11.77 -9.31
N SER A 91 -10.28 -11.28 -10.51
CA SER A 91 -10.86 -12.08 -11.59
C SER A 91 -9.98 -13.30 -11.89
N LYS A 92 -10.55 -14.30 -12.55
CA LYS A 92 -9.79 -15.51 -12.96
C LYS A 92 -8.60 -15.14 -13.83
N GLU A 93 -8.77 -14.15 -14.68
CA GLU A 93 -7.77 -13.63 -15.60
C GLU A 93 -6.59 -13.03 -14.85
N GLU A 94 -6.86 -12.18 -13.84
CA GLU A 94 -5.83 -11.56 -12.99
C GLU A 94 -5.05 -12.61 -12.19
N VAL A 95 -5.75 -13.57 -11.58
CA VAL A 95 -5.12 -14.67 -10.83
C VAL A 95 -4.25 -15.52 -11.77
N SER A 96 -4.74 -15.83 -12.96
CA SER A 96 -4.00 -16.61 -13.96
C SER A 96 -2.77 -15.84 -14.47
N ALA A 97 -2.90 -14.55 -14.73
CA ALA A 97 -1.79 -13.69 -15.14
C ALA A 97 -0.67 -13.67 -14.09
N ILE A 98 -1.03 -13.53 -12.81
CA ILE A 98 -0.06 -13.55 -11.70
C ILE A 98 0.67 -14.91 -11.66
N ARG A 99 -0.06 -16.02 -11.72
CA ARG A 99 0.53 -17.38 -11.72
C ARG A 99 1.46 -17.58 -12.90
N TYR A 100 1.00 -17.22 -14.11
CA TYR A 100 1.79 -17.29 -15.34
C TYR A 100 3.11 -16.49 -15.21
N THR A 101 3.03 -15.28 -14.63
CA THR A 101 4.21 -14.45 -14.42
C THR A 101 5.20 -15.09 -13.43
N ILE A 102 4.71 -15.66 -12.33
CA ILE A 102 5.56 -16.38 -11.35
C ILE A 102 6.33 -17.52 -12.05
N GLU A 103 5.64 -18.33 -12.86
CA GLU A 103 6.21 -19.47 -13.58
C GLU A 103 7.20 -19.01 -14.66
N THR A 104 6.78 -18.07 -15.52
CA THR A 104 7.55 -17.60 -16.68
C THR A 104 8.85 -16.94 -16.26
N HIS A 105 8.79 -16.07 -15.25
CA HIS A 105 9.97 -15.37 -14.74
C HIS A 105 10.72 -16.15 -13.66
N ARG A 106 10.24 -17.36 -13.30
CA ARG A 106 10.86 -18.23 -12.27
C ARG A 106 11.05 -17.50 -10.94
N ALA A 107 10.07 -16.66 -10.57
CA ALA A 107 10.11 -15.92 -9.31
C ALA A 107 10.08 -16.88 -8.12
N LYS A 108 11.15 -16.88 -7.31
CA LYS A 108 11.31 -17.81 -6.20
C LYS A 108 10.56 -17.33 -4.96
N ASN A 109 10.07 -18.27 -4.15
CA ASN A 109 9.45 -18.00 -2.85
C ASN A 109 8.25 -17.05 -2.90
N VAL A 110 7.51 -16.98 -4.02
CA VAL A 110 6.26 -16.25 -4.16
C VAL A 110 5.09 -17.20 -3.86
N LYS A 111 4.26 -16.86 -2.90
CA LYS A 111 3.12 -17.68 -2.45
C LYS A 111 1.82 -16.89 -2.50
N MET A 112 0.85 -17.40 -3.25
CA MET A 112 -0.52 -16.87 -3.29
C MET A 112 -1.40 -17.67 -2.34
N HIS A 113 -1.97 -17.00 -1.34
CA HIS A 113 -2.78 -17.64 -0.28
C HIS A 113 -4.29 -17.56 -0.54
N GLY A 114 -4.71 -16.82 -1.59
CA GLY A 114 -6.12 -16.55 -1.83
C GLY A 114 -6.68 -15.52 -0.87
N TYR A 115 -8.01 -15.47 -0.78
CA TYR A 115 -8.69 -14.56 0.14
C TYR A 115 -8.59 -15.10 1.57
N LEU A 116 -8.19 -14.24 2.49
CA LEU A 116 -8.15 -14.51 3.93
C LEU A 116 -8.92 -13.42 4.68
N THR A 117 -9.47 -13.76 5.82
CA THR A 117 -10.04 -12.80 6.78
C THR A 117 -8.91 -11.95 7.41
N HIS A 118 -9.25 -10.85 8.08
CA HIS A 118 -8.27 -10.03 8.79
C HIS A 118 -7.50 -10.82 9.87
N ASP A 119 -8.21 -11.67 10.61
CA ASP A 119 -7.61 -12.51 11.67
C ASP A 119 -6.60 -13.51 11.09
N GLU A 120 -6.93 -14.15 9.97
CA GLU A 120 -6.02 -15.07 9.27
C GLU A 120 -4.83 -14.31 8.68
N ALA A 121 -5.05 -13.10 8.15
CA ALA A 121 -3.99 -12.26 7.58
C ALA A 121 -3.03 -11.71 8.63
N GLN A 122 -3.44 -11.61 9.91
CA GLN A 122 -2.60 -11.14 11.02
C GLN A 122 -1.26 -11.89 11.09
N THR A 123 -1.25 -13.20 10.83
CA THR A 123 -0.02 -14.01 10.86
C THR A 123 1.03 -13.52 9.86
N PHE A 124 0.62 -12.95 8.73
CA PHE A 124 1.52 -12.35 7.73
C PHE A 124 2.02 -10.99 8.20
N PHE A 125 1.13 -10.17 8.78
CA PHE A 125 1.55 -8.92 9.41
C PHE A 125 2.56 -9.18 10.54
N ASP A 126 2.44 -10.29 11.28
CA ASP A 126 3.37 -10.63 12.36
C ASP A 126 4.78 -11.00 11.86
N LYS A 127 4.89 -11.75 10.78
CA LYS A 127 6.17 -12.29 10.29
C LYS A 127 6.82 -11.51 9.14
N CYS A 128 6.05 -10.77 8.36
CA CYS A 128 6.59 -9.96 7.27
C CYS A 128 7.01 -8.57 7.76
N ASN A 129 7.96 -7.95 7.07
CA ASN A 129 8.54 -6.67 7.47
C ASN A 129 8.53 -5.63 6.35
N VAL A 130 8.16 -6.02 5.12
CA VAL A 130 8.04 -5.11 3.96
C VAL A 130 6.64 -5.21 3.39
N GLY A 131 5.85 -4.15 3.50
CA GLY A 131 4.53 -4.03 2.89
C GLY A 131 4.63 -3.58 1.43
N VAL A 132 3.96 -4.31 0.53
CA VAL A 132 3.93 -3.98 -0.90
C VAL A 132 2.66 -3.19 -1.21
N CYS A 133 2.82 -1.90 -1.49
CA CYS A 133 1.74 -1.00 -1.87
C CYS A 133 1.84 -0.65 -3.36
N PHE A 134 1.58 -1.64 -4.21
CA PHE A 134 1.68 -1.52 -5.65
C PHE A 134 0.31 -1.25 -6.27
N VAL A 135 0.20 -0.09 -6.92
CA VAL A 135 -0.96 0.32 -7.73
C VAL A 135 -0.44 1.00 -8.99
N PRO A 136 -1.16 0.94 -10.12
CA PRO A 136 -0.77 1.67 -11.33
C PRO A 136 -0.69 3.17 -11.10
N VAL A 137 0.29 3.84 -11.71
CA VAL A 137 0.44 5.30 -11.63
C VAL A 137 -0.46 5.92 -12.71
N THR A 138 -1.73 6.05 -12.41
CA THR A 138 -2.76 6.62 -13.27
C THR A 138 -3.44 7.80 -12.59
N GLU A 139 -4.12 8.65 -13.36
CA GLU A 139 -4.88 9.78 -12.80
C GLU A 139 -5.88 9.33 -11.71
N TYR A 140 -6.51 8.17 -11.88
CA TYR A 140 -7.44 7.59 -10.92
C TYR A 140 -6.79 7.30 -9.55
N TYR A 141 -5.56 6.75 -9.53
CA TYR A 141 -4.88 6.36 -8.29
C TYR A 141 -4.03 7.47 -7.67
N GLN A 142 -3.80 8.59 -8.37
CA GLN A 142 -2.90 9.65 -7.89
C GLN A 142 -3.26 10.15 -6.48
N TYR A 143 -4.55 10.34 -6.22
CA TYR A 143 -5.03 10.97 -4.99
C TYR A 143 -5.88 10.05 -4.12
N GLN A 144 -5.83 8.74 -4.37
CA GLN A 144 -6.52 7.72 -3.58
C GLN A 144 -5.52 6.95 -2.71
N PRO A 145 -5.33 7.36 -1.44
CA PRO A 145 -4.39 6.67 -0.57
C PRO A 145 -4.86 5.24 -0.30
N PRO A 146 -4.02 4.22 -0.52
CA PRO A 146 -4.38 2.84 -0.24
C PRO A 146 -4.38 2.60 1.27
N THR A 147 -5.48 2.11 1.86
CA THR A 147 -5.58 1.82 3.31
C THR A 147 -4.49 0.88 3.81
N LYS A 148 -4.14 -0.13 3.01
CA LYS A 148 -3.06 -1.08 3.34
C LYS A 148 -1.72 -0.40 3.67
N LEU A 149 -1.43 0.78 3.08
CA LEU A 149 -0.22 1.52 3.37
C LEU A 149 -0.16 1.93 4.84
N TYR A 150 -1.27 2.44 5.37
CA TYR A 150 -1.37 2.81 6.78
C TYR A 150 -1.35 1.60 7.70
N GLU A 151 -2.01 0.50 7.31
CA GLU A 151 -2.00 -0.78 8.05
C GLU A 151 -0.59 -1.33 8.19
N TYR A 152 0.22 -1.31 7.11
CA TYR A 152 1.62 -1.72 7.14
C TYR A 152 2.46 -0.86 8.08
N LEU A 153 2.37 0.47 7.93
CA LEU A 153 3.15 1.41 8.75
C LEU A 153 2.76 1.34 10.23
N LEU A 154 1.47 1.29 10.55
CA LEU A 154 0.98 1.13 11.92
C LEU A 154 1.36 -0.23 12.52
N SER A 155 1.58 -1.24 11.68
CA SER A 155 2.10 -2.56 12.10
C SER A 155 3.64 -2.61 12.12
N GLY A 156 4.33 -1.47 11.94
CA GLY A 156 5.78 -1.34 12.05
C GLY A 156 6.58 -1.92 10.88
N MET A 157 5.94 -2.13 9.72
CA MET A 157 6.58 -2.56 8.49
C MET A 157 7.12 -1.36 7.72
N VAL A 158 8.21 -1.53 6.97
CA VAL A 158 8.58 -0.58 5.90
C VAL A 158 7.72 -0.85 4.67
N CYS A 159 7.61 0.14 3.77
CA CYS A 159 6.81 -0.03 2.56
C CYS A 159 7.63 0.18 1.29
N ILE A 160 7.32 -0.61 0.26
CA ILE A 160 7.67 -0.31 -1.12
C ILE A 160 6.38 0.10 -1.84
N ALA A 161 6.31 1.33 -2.31
CA ALA A 161 5.06 1.92 -2.81
C ALA A 161 5.26 2.61 -4.16
N THR A 162 4.26 2.52 -5.04
CA THR A 162 4.30 3.20 -6.34
C THR A 162 4.18 4.72 -6.20
N ASN A 163 4.76 5.44 -7.16
CA ASN A 163 4.91 6.90 -7.20
C ASN A 163 3.58 7.64 -7.48
N THR A 164 2.54 7.34 -6.71
CA THR A 164 1.34 8.17 -6.69
C THR A 164 1.54 9.35 -5.74
N GLN A 165 0.77 10.44 -5.94
CA GLN A 165 0.85 11.60 -5.06
C GLN A 165 0.55 11.22 -3.61
N SER A 166 -0.51 10.43 -3.38
CA SER A 166 -0.87 9.98 -2.03
C SER A 166 0.21 9.15 -1.35
N ASN A 167 0.91 8.29 -2.09
CA ASN A 167 2.01 7.50 -1.51
C ASN A 167 3.21 8.38 -1.18
N LYS A 168 3.55 9.38 -2.01
CA LYS A 168 4.65 10.33 -1.76
C LYS A 168 4.43 11.20 -0.53
N GLU A 169 3.20 11.49 -0.18
CA GLU A 169 2.86 12.27 1.03
C GLU A 169 3.11 11.47 2.33
N VAL A 170 3.15 10.13 2.24
CA VAL A 170 3.27 9.23 3.39
C VAL A 170 4.66 8.60 3.50
N ILE A 171 5.23 8.18 2.36
CA ILE A 171 6.50 7.45 2.33
C ILE A 171 7.68 8.41 2.32
N ASN A 172 8.63 8.14 3.19
CA ASN A 172 9.90 8.84 3.31
C ASN A 172 11.04 7.85 3.60
N GLU A 173 12.28 8.34 3.70
CA GLU A 173 13.47 7.50 3.89
C GLU A 173 13.48 6.66 5.17
N LYS A 174 12.66 7.01 6.17
CA LYS A 174 12.59 6.28 7.46
C LYS A 174 11.55 5.17 7.46
N ASN A 175 10.64 5.14 6.49
CA ASN A 175 9.52 4.19 6.46
C ASN A 175 9.33 3.47 5.12
N GLY A 176 10.14 3.75 4.09
CA GLY A 176 10.00 3.02 2.84
C GLY A 176 10.70 3.60 1.63
N VAL A 177 10.33 3.10 0.46
CA VAL A 177 10.86 3.48 -0.84
C VAL A 177 9.72 3.71 -1.83
N ILE A 178 9.82 4.79 -2.60
CA ILE A 178 8.94 5.09 -3.73
C ILE A 178 9.56 4.52 -5.01
N ILE A 179 8.73 3.86 -5.81
CA ILE A 179 9.09 3.26 -7.10
C ILE A 179 8.11 3.68 -8.20
N HIS A 180 8.50 3.57 -9.46
CA HIS A 180 7.55 3.57 -10.57
C HIS A 180 6.92 2.18 -10.78
N ASP A 181 5.80 2.13 -11.48
CA ASP A 181 5.06 0.90 -11.79
C ASP A 181 5.67 0.14 -12.99
N THR A 182 6.99 -0.07 -12.95
CA THR A 182 7.76 -0.84 -13.93
C THR A 182 8.64 -1.89 -13.24
N ALA A 183 8.86 -3.04 -13.88
CA ALA A 183 9.69 -4.12 -13.34
C ALA A 183 11.11 -3.65 -12.96
N LYS A 184 11.72 -2.80 -13.80
CA LYS A 184 13.05 -2.23 -13.51
C LYS A 184 13.03 -1.39 -12.23
N SER A 185 12.02 -0.52 -12.06
CA SER A 185 11.93 0.33 -10.87
C SER A 185 11.61 -0.48 -9.60
N VAL A 186 10.87 -1.58 -9.71
CA VAL A 186 10.69 -2.52 -8.60
C VAL A 186 12.03 -3.15 -8.19
N CYS A 187 12.81 -3.64 -9.16
CA CYS A 187 14.15 -4.19 -8.90
C CYS A 187 15.05 -3.17 -8.21
N ASP A 188 15.12 -1.94 -8.71
CA ASP A 188 15.93 -0.86 -8.13
C ASP A 188 15.43 -0.48 -6.71
N GLY A 189 14.12 -0.46 -6.51
CA GLY A 189 13.52 -0.21 -5.20
C GLY A 189 13.84 -1.30 -4.17
N LEU A 190 13.85 -2.57 -4.59
CA LEU A 190 14.26 -3.70 -3.72
C LEU A 190 15.74 -3.63 -3.37
N ASN A 191 16.62 -3.24 -4.31
CA ASN A 191 18.03 -2.99 -4.03
C ASN A 191 18.18 -1.87 -2.99
N LYS A 192 17.49 -0.74 -3.18
CA LYS A 192 17.54 0.39 -2.24
C LYS A 192 17.02 0.02 -0.85
N LEU A 193 15.97 -0.81 -0.76
CA LEU A 193 15.47 -1.33 0.51
C LEU A 193 16.52 -2.23 1.19
N GLN A 194 17.15 -3.13 0.44
CA GLN A 194 18.17 -4.04 0.95
C GLN A 194 19.39 -3.28 1.50
N GLU A 195 19.87 -2.29 0.78
CA GLU A 195 21.01 -1.45 1.21
C GLU A 195 20.74 -0.68 2.50
N ASN A 196 19.47 -0.31 2.74
CA ASN A 196 19.07 0.48 3.89
C ASN A 196 18.33 -0.32 4.97
N LEU A 197 18.20 -1.63 4.80
CA LEU A 197 17.36 -2.48 5.65
C LEU A 197 17.72 -2.36 7.14
N TYR A 198 19.01 -2.31 7.45
CA TYR A 198 19.54 -2.20 8.81
C TYR A 198 19.24 -0.84 9.50
N LYS A 199 18.84 0.18 8.75
CA LYS A 199 18.51 1.52 9.27
C LYS A 199 17.06 1.61 9.76
N TYR A 200 16.18 0.71 9.32
CA TYR A 200 14.78 0.77 9.69
C TYR A 200 14.56 0.33 11.13
N ASN A 201 13.65 1.02 11.80
CA ASN A 201 13.25 0.74 13.17
C ASN A 201 11.73 0.65 13.25
N SER A 202 11.22 -0.53 13.57
CA SER A 202 9.78 -0.80 13.62
C SER A 202 9.02 0.10 14.60
N LYS A 203 9.60 0.39 15.79
CA LYS A 203 8.97 1.26 16.78
C LYS A 203 8.91 2.71 16.32
N GLU A 204 9.95 3.17 15.64
CA GLU A 204 10.00 4.51 15.07
C GLU A 204 8.97 4.68 13.95
N ILE A 205 8.83 3.67 13.06
CA ILE A 205 7.83 3.64 12.01
C ILE A 205 6.43 3.76 12.61
N VAL A 206 6.10 2.95 13.62
CA VAL A 206 4.80 3.02 14.32
C VAL A 206 4.59 4.39 14.94
N PHE A 207 5.62 4.92 15.61
CA PHE A 207 5.52 6.23 16.27
C PHE A 207 5.20 7.35 15.28
N GLN A 208 5.91 7.41 14.16
CA GLN A 208 5.69 8.42 13.11
C GLN A 208 4.33 8.26 12.41
N SER A 209 3.77 7.06 12.41
CA SER A 209 2.52 6.74 11.72
C SER A 209 1.26 6.88 12.58
N LYS A 210 1.40 7.25 13.88
CA LYS A 210 0.27 7.34 14.82
C LYS A 210 -0.88 8.23 14.36
N SER A 211 -0.59 9.28 13.59
CA SER A 211 -1.62 10.18 13.04
C SER A 211 -2.58 9.51 12.07
N TYR A 212 -2.21 8.36 11.49
CA TYR A 212 -3.06 7.56 10.60
C TYR A 212 -3.98 6.58 11.34
N HIS A 213 -3.84 6.44 12.66
CA HIS A 213 -4.74 5.59 13.45
C HIS A 213 -6.16 6.16 13.48
N TRP A 214 -7.17 5.31 13.34
CA TRP A 214 -8.58 5.76 13.30
C TRP A 214 -8.96 6.64 14.48
N SER A 215 -8.52 6.33 15.69
CA SER A 215 -8.81 7.17 16.85
C SER A 215 -8.31 8.60 16.69
N GLN A 216 -7.15 8.79 16.06
CA GLN A 216 -6.59 10.13 15.78
C GLN A 216 -7.39 10.86 14.71
N ILE A 217 -7.79 10.14 13.64
CA ILE A 217 -8.63 10.71 12.59
C ILE A 217 -9.99 11.13 13.15
N VAL A 218 -10.63 10.26 13.93
CA VAL A 218 -11.94 10.56 14.55
C VAL A 218 -11.82 11.77 15.47
N ASN A 219 -10.91 11.77 16.43
CA ASN A 219 -10.80 12.83 17.43
C ASN A 219 -10.35 14.17 16.83
N ASN A 220 -9.41 14.16 15.89
CA ASN A 220 -8.78 15.37 15.38
C ASN A 220 -9.46 15.95 14.14
N ARG A 221 -10.27 15.17 13.42
CA ARG A 221 -10.91 15.57 12.17
C ARG A 221 -12.41 15.35 12.17
N LEU A 222 -12.89 14.11 12.34
CA LEU A 222 -14.31 13.78 12.20
C LEU A 222 -15.17 14.54 13.21
N LEU A 223 -14.84 14.51 14.50
CA LEU A 223 -15.64 15.17 15.53
C LEU A 223 -15.73 16.68 15.31
N LYS A 224 -14.73 17.32 14.73
CA LYS A 224 -14.75 18.76 14.42
C LYS A 224 -15.73 19.14 13.30
N LEU A 225 -16.21 18.19 12.51
CA LEU A 225 -17.21 18.45 11.48
C LEU A 225 -18.62 18.62 12.04
N PHE A 226 -18.84 18.20 13.30
CA PHE A 226 -20.14 18.24 13.98
C PHE A 226 -20.26 19.36 15.05
N ILE A 227 -19.19 20.09 15.30
CA ILE A 227 -19.15 21.24 16.18
C ILE A 227 -19.16 22.52 15.35
#